data_0ee76bc074732828a17931006fc6e025
#
_entry.id   0ee76bc074732828a17931006fc6e025
#
_cell.length_a   1.000
_cell.length_b   1.000
_cell.length_c   1.000
_cell.angle_alpha   90.00
_cell.angle_beta   90.00
_cell.angle_gamma   90.00
#
_symmetry.space_group_name_H-M   'P 1'
#
loop_
_entity.id
_entity.type
_entity.pdbx_description
1 polymer ?
#
loop_
_entity_poly.entity_id
_entity_poly.type
_entity_poly.pdbx_seq_one_letter_code
_entity_poly.pdbx_strand_id
1 'polypeptide(L)'
;LVSLMLLSFIQIGKVKAGYKEYLRVSAEGGISGKVKPIFHLSKTGKNVILIFLDRAQNNFVEPMLEESPKLKEQFSGFTLYKNTVSFNSHTLIGAPPVHGGYEYTPAEINKRADKPLVEKHNEAILMLPRIFTEQGDNFSAASSDASWANYSWIPDISIFKPYPKIESFVTENAYLAQWYKDHQGVGNFTITSDTLKRNMLWYSFFRTSPLILRHVIYESGSYWSTNTQNEDLNKYLGNYAAMDYLKDLTDFSSKTENYFLSFTNNACHTSFALQAPDYVPSAKITDRGNSEYAGDNSYSSMAGVMHRLGEWLEYLKQNGVYENSRILIVSDHSCSSKEKPYKWDEKFSRISPGKYHPIFMFKDFNESGELKTNNDFMTNADSPTILLSGIIENAVNPFTGNPVNSKLKEDGALVTISNLYMPHHFSSKNIFTVKPDDWYRVSDNIFESKNWKQETMEESKK
;
A
#
# COMPACT_ATOMS: atom_id res chain seq x y z
N LEU A 1 -44.45 -4.56 -5.61
CA LEU A 1 -43.97 -5.95 -5.65
C LEU A 1 -43.20 -6.23 -6.95
N VAL A 2 -43.76 -5.92 -8.14
CA VAL A 2 -43.14 -6.14 -9.46
C VAL A 2 -41.79 -5.43 -9.57
N SER A 3 -41.66 -4.18 -9.14
CA SER A 3 -40.42 -3.42 -9.16
C SER A 3 -39.33 -4.06 -8.26
N LEU A 4 -39.71 -4.58 -7.11
CA LEU A 4 -38.80 -5.29 -6.19
C LEU A 4 -38.34 -6.62 -6.81
N MET A 5 -39.23 -7.35 -7.46
CA MET A 5 -38.86 -8.58 -8.18
C MET A 5 -37.89 -8.29 -9.32
N LEU A 6 -38.14 -7.25 -10.14
CA LEU A 6 -37.27 -6.85 -11.25
C LEU A 6 -35.87 -6.48 -10.74
N LEU A 7 -35.81 -5.66 -9.67
CA LEU A 7 -34.53 -5.32 -9.04
C LEU A 7 -33.80 -6.54 -8.48
N SER A 8 -34.53 -7.51 -7.92
CA SER A 8 -33.95 -8.76 -7.43
C SER A 8 -33.34 -9.60 -8.56
N PHE A 9 -34.03 -9.71 -9.70
CA PHE A 9 -33.49 -10.41 -10.87
C PHE A 9 -32.23 -9.76 -11.43
N ILE A 10 -32.20 -8.41 -11.51
CA ILE A 10 -30.99 -7.66 -11.93
C ILE A 10 -29.84 -7.92 -10.96
N GLN A 11 -30.10 -7.92 -9.65
CA GLN A 11 -29.07 -8.18 -8.64
C GLN A 11 -28.57 -9.63 -8.68
N ILE A 12 -29.43 -10.62 -8.90
CA ILE A 12 -29.02 -12.02 -9.10
C ILE A 12 -28.05 -12.14 -10.30
N GLY A 13 -28.34 -11.41 -11.40
CA GLY A 13 -27.47 -11.34 -12.56
C GLY A 13 -26.07 -10.79 -12.21
N LYS A 14 -26.03 -9.68 -11.45
CA LYS A 14 -24.75 -9.06 -10.99
C LYS A 14 -23.99 -9.98 -10.03
N VAL A 15 -24.67 -10.61 -9.08
CA VAL A 15 -24.06 -11.58 -8.15
C VAL A 15 -23.47 -12.78 -8.90
N LYS A 16 -24.21 -13.32 -9.88
CA LYS A 16 -23.69 -14.42 -10.72
C LYS A 16 -22.47 -14.00 -11.55
N ALA A 17 -22.48 -12.78 -12.11
CA ALA A 17 -21.34 -12.26 -12.86
C ALA A 17 -20.12 -12.04 -11.93
N GLY A 18 -20.32 -11.43 -10.76
CA GLY A 18 -19.29 -11.26 -9.74
C GLY A 18 -18.75 -12.59 -9.22
N TYR A 19 -19.62 -13.59 -9.03
CA TYR A 19 -19.18 -14.92 -8.61
C TYR A 19 -18.38 -15.65 -9.71
N LYS A 20 -18.75 -15.51 -10.97
CA LYS A 20 -17.95 -16.04 -12.10
C LYS A 20 -16.59 -15.37 -12.18
N GLU A 21 -16.53 -14.06 -11.98
CA GLU A 21 -15.27 -13.31 -11.96
C GLU A 21 -14.43 -13.72 -10.74
N TYR A 22 -15.04 -13.84 -9.56
CA TYR A 22 -14.38 -14.40 -8.39
C TYR A 22 -13.80 -15.80 -8.63
N LEU A 23 -14.57 -16.71 -9.27
CA LEU A 23 -14.08 -18.04 -9.61
C LEU A 23 -12.93 -17.98 -10.63
N ARG A 24 -12.98 -17.06 -11.60
CA ARG A 24 -11.91 -16.86 -12.58
C ARG A 24 -10.62 -16.38 -11.88
N VAL A 25 -10.72 -15.32 -11.12
CA VAL A 25 -9.59 -14.76 -10.34
C VAL A 25 -9.07 -15.78 -9.33
N SER A 26 -9.96 -16.50 -8.67
CA SER A 26 -9.59 -17.58 -7.73
C SER A 26 -8.99 -18.80 -8.41
N ALA A 27 -9.42 -19.14 -9.62
CA ALA A 27 -8.82 -20.22 -10.41
C ALA A 27 -7.44 -19.80 -10.97
N GLU A 28 -7.29 -18.53 -11.33
CA GLU A 28 -6.01 -17.93 -11.71
C GLU A 28 -5.10 -17.74 -10.47
N GLY A 29 -5.67 -17.43 -9.32
CA GLY A 29 -4.98 -17.09 -8.07
C GLY A 29 -4.85 -18.17 -6.99
N GLY A 30 -5.20 -19.46 -7.26
CA GLY A 30 -4.78 -20.51 -6.33
C GLY A 30 -5.85 -21.35 -5.61
N ILE A 31 -7.17 -21.25 -5.90
CA ILE A 31 -8.14 -22.22 -5.35
C ILE A 31 -7.93 -23.63 -5.93
N SER A 32 -7.23 -23.74 -7.05
CA SER A 32 -6.96 -25.02 -7.75
C SER A 32 -5.71 -25.78 -7.30
N GLY A 33 -5.03 -25.39 -6.20
CA GLY A 33 -4.01 -26.22 -5.56
C GLY A 33 -2.54 -25.85 -5.82
N LYS A 34 -2.23 -24.83 -6.63
CA LYS A 34 -0.87 -24.21 -6.73
C LYS A 34 -1.00 -22.74 -6.99
N VAL A 35 -0.21 -21.94 -6.25
CA VAL A 35 0.03 -20.53 -6.55
C VAL A 35 0.67 -20.44 -7.94
N LYS A 36 0.19 -19.53 -8.78
CA LYS A 36 0.74 -19.30 -10.12
C LYS A 36 1.43 -17.95 -10.19
N PRO A 37 2.53 -17.84 -10.96
CA PRO A 37 3.18 -16.57 -11.19
C PRO A 37 2.23 -15.53 -11.82
N ILE A 38 2.33 -14.32 -11.32
CA ILE A 38 1.65 -13.10 -11.79
C ILE A 38 2.62 -11.94 -12.00
N PHE A 39 3.88 -12.08 -11.55
CA PHE A 39 4.95 -11.13 -11.77
C PHE A 39 5.94 -11.74 -12.76
N HIS A 40 6.04 -11.15 -13.96
CA HIS A 40 6.83 -11.69 -15.08
C HIS A 40 8.11 -10.87 -15.30
N LEU A 41 9.04 -10.92 -14.32
CA LEU A 41 10.26 -10.11 -14.37
C LEU A 41 11.15 -10.50 -15.55
N SER A 42 11.74 -9.50 -16.19
CA SER A 42 12.66 -9.71 -17.31
C SER A 42 14.03 -10.19 -16.84
N LYS A 43 14.59 -11.23 -17.49
CA LYS A 43 15.99 -11.66 -17.25
C LYS A 43 17.02 -10.75 -17.89
N THR A 44 16.66 -10.07 -18.96
CA THR A 44 17.61 -9.32 -19.80
C THR A 44 17.27 -7.84 -19.93
N GLY A 45 16.00 -7.48 -19.80
CA GLY A 45 15.52 -6.09 -19.75
C GLY A 45 15.61 -5.52 -18.34
N LYS A 46 15.30 -4.23 -18.21
CA LYS A 46 15.22 -3.55 -16.91
C LYS A 46 13.92 -3.90 -16.20
N ASN A 47 13.99 -4.15 -14.90
CA ASN A 47 12.82 -4.26 -14.03
C ASN A 47 12.74 -3.02 -13.14
N VAL A 48 11.61 -2.33 -13.13
CA VAL A 48 11.36 -1.21 -12.23
C VAL A 48 10.21 -1.59 -11.31
N ILE A 49 10.47 -1.64 -10.02
CA ILE A 49 9.56 -2.24 -9.05
C ILE A 49 9.25 -1.23 -7.96
N LEU A 50 7.98 -0.89 -7.84
CA LEU A 50 7.41 -0.13 -6.73
C LEU A 50 6.71 -1.09 -5.78
N ILE A 51 7.20 -1.22 -4.55
CA ILE A 51 6.57 -1.96 -3.46
C ILE A 51 5.99 -0.93 -2.49
N PHE A 52 4.68 -0.80 -2.51
CA PHE A 52 3.95 0.04 -1.57
C PHE A 52 3.49 -0.82 -0.38
N LEU A 53 3.98 -0.47 0.81
CA LEU A 53 3.64 -1.13 2.07
C LEU A 53 2.85 -0.16 2.95
N ASP A 54 1.52 -0.26 2.94
CA ASP A 54 0.66 0.60 3.73
C ASP A 54 1.10 0.64 5.20
N ARG A 55 1.36 1.86 5.72
CA ARG A 55 1.69 2.11 7.13
C ARG A 55 3.03 1.55 7.60
N ALA A 56 3.95 1.14 6.72
CA ALA A 56 5.27 0.68 7.11
C ALA A 56 6.13 1.83 7.64
N GLN A 57 6.86 1.57 8.73
CA GLN A 57 7.53 2.59 9.54
C GLN A 57 9.03 2.61 9.31
N ASN A 58 9.59 3.79 9.06
CA ASN A 58 11.03 3.96 8.83
C ASN A 58 11.88 3.60 10.06
N ASN A 59 11.45 4.04 11.23
CA ASN A 59 12.18 3.83 12.48
C ASN A 59 12.25 2.37 12.96
N PHE A 60 11.52 1.46 12.35
CA PHE A 60 11.58 0.03 12.63
C PHE A 60 12.67 -0.69 11.84
N VAL A 61 13.14 -0.09 10.73
CA VAL A 61 14.05 -0.78 9.80
C VAL A 61 15.40 -1.10 10.45
N GLU A 62 16.08 -0.10 11.03
CA GLU A 62 17.41 -0.33 11.63
C GLU A 62 17.35 -1.37 12.77
N PRO A 63 16.42 -1.31 13.74
CA PRO A 63 16.26 -2.36 14.75
C PRO A 63 16.03 -3.76 14.18
N MET A 64 15.29 -3.89 13.06
CA MET A 64 15.12 -5.19 12.39
C MET A 64 16.41 -5.71 11.77
N LEU A 65 17.20 -4.83 11.16
CA LEU A 65 18.49 -5.18 10.55
C LEU A 65 19.55 -5.52 11.62
N GLU A 66 19.48 -4.89 12.79
CA GLU A 66 20.35 -5.21 13.93
C GLU A 66 19.98 -6.56 14.55
N GLU A 67 18.67 -6.84 14.66
CA GLU A 67 18.18 -8.11 15.18
C GLU A 67 18.46 -9.29 14.23
N SER A 68 18.43 -9.05 12.90
CA SER A 68 18.63 -10.09 11.90
C SER A 68 19.75 -9.71 10.90
N PRO A 69 21.01 -10.16 11.13
CA PRO A 69 22.13 -9.97 10.19
C PRO A 69 21.83 -10.54 8.80
N LYS A 70 21.12 -11.68 8.73
CA LYS A 70 20.67 -12.27 7.47
C LYS A 70 19.78 -11.32 6.67
N LEU A 71 18.84 -10.65 7.34
CA LEU A 71 17.98 -9.67 6.70
C LEU A 71 18.80 -8.52 6.13
N LYS A 72 19.79 -8.03 6.87
CA LYS A 72 20.70 -6.97 6.41
C LYS A 72 21.43 -7.37 5.12
N GLU A 73 21.93 -8.61 5.02
CA GLU A 73 22.58 -9.15 3.81
C GLU A 73 21.62 -9.27 2.63
N GLN A 74 20.38 -9.68 2.90
CA GLN A 74 19.35 -9.81 1.87
C GLN A 74 19.02 -8.48 1.21
N PHE A 75 19.06 -7.37 1.97
CA PHE A 75 18.87 -6.00 1.47
C PHE A 75 20.15 -5.32 0.98
N SER A 76 21.16 -6.09 0.57
CA SER A 76 22.40 -5.54 -0.01
C SER A 76 22.10 -4.64 -1.22
N GLY A 77 22.82 -3.52 -1.34
CA GLY A 77 22.62 -2.52 -2.39
C GLY A 77 21.51 -1.51 -2.13
N PHE A 78 20.67 -1.70 -1.10
CA PHE A 78 19.67 -0.71 -0.73
C PHE A 78 20.27 0.47 0.02
N THR A 79 19.62 1.63 -0.13
CA THR A 79 19.81 2.81 0.70
C THR A 79 18.50 3.09 1.46
N LEU A 80 18.58 3.15 2.79
CA LEU A 80 17.49 3.60 3.66
C LEU A 80 17.55 5.12 3.81
N TYR A 81 16.53 5.82 3.36
CA TYR A 81 16.39 7.26 3.56
C TYR A 81 15.69 7.53 4.89
N LYS A 82 16.47 7.88 5.91
CA LYS A 82 15.98 8.04 7.28
C LYS A 82 15.17 9.32 7.48
N ASN A 83 15.45 10.35 6.71
CA ASN A 83 14.86 11.67 6.84
C ASN A 83 13.74 11.87 5.80
N THR A 84 12.69 11.03 5.91
CA THR A 84 11.58 11.01 4.95
C THR A 84 10.28 11.43 5.62
N VAL A 85 9.50 12.29 4.97
CA VAL A 85 8.19 12.74 5.45
C VAL A 85 7.07 12.37 4.47
N SER A 86 5.89 12.01 5.00
CA SER A 86 4.65 11.88 4.25
C SER A 86 3.78 13.13 4.38
N PHE A 87 2.82 13.30 3.47
CA PHE A 87 1.96 14.49 3.42
C PHE A 87 0.76 14.42 4.36
N ASN A 88 0.48 13.27 4.94
CA ASN A 88 -0.53 13.06 5.99
C ASN A 88 -0.27 11.74 6.72
N SER A 89 -1.01 11.48 7.78
CA SER A 89 -0.97 10.24 8.57
C SER A 89 -2.09 9.24 8.20
N HIS A 90 -2.72 9.40 7.04
CA HIS A 90 -3.83 8.55 6.57
C HIS A 90 -3.73 8.30 5.07
N THR A 91 -4.10 7.09 4.64
CA THR A 91 -3.90 6.56 3.30
C THR A 91 -4.54 7.42 2.20
N LEU A 92 -5.78 7.90 2.36
CA LEU A 92 -6.43 8.69 1.31
C LEU A 92 -5.72 10.00 0.95
N ILE A 93 -4.85 10.50 1.83
CA ILE A 93 -4.06 11.72 1.58
C ILE A 93 -2.58 11.37 1.37
N GLY A 94 -2.07 10.34 2.07
CA GLY A 94 -0.66 9.96 2.04
C GLY A 94 -0.28 9.09 0.84
N ALA A 95 -1.18 8.25 0.33
CA ALA A 95 -0.87 7.32 -0.75
C ALA A 95 -0.83 7.96 -2.16
N PRO A 96 -1.71 8.90 -2.55
CA PRO A 96 -1.64 9.52 -3.87
C PRO A 96 -0.26 10.09 -4.23
N PRO A 97 0.47 10.79 -3.33
CA PRO A 97 1.83 11.26 -3.62
C PRO A 97 2.83 10.15 -3.94
N VAL A 98 2.71 8.96 -3.32
CA VAL A 98 3.61 7.83 -3.59
C VAL A 98 3.54 7.39 -5.06
N HIS A 99 2.34 7.33 -5.61
CA HIS A 99 2.10 6.85 -6.97
C HIS A 99 2.15 7.97 -8.03
N GLY A 100 1.68 9.16 -7.64
CA GLY A 100 1.48 10.29 -8.55
C GLY A 100 2.49 11.44 -8.38
N GLY A 101 3.37 11.36 -7.39
CA GLY A 101 4.34 12.42 -7.12
C GLY A 101 3.73 13.71 -6.60
N TYR A 102 4.44 14.80 -6.78
CA TYR A 102 4.11 16.10 -6.19
C TYR A 102 2.79 16.69 -6.67
N GLU A 103 2.33 16.40 -7.89
CA GLU A 103 1.02 16.87 -8.37
C GLU A 103 -0.17 16.23 -7.63
N TYR A 104 0.08 15.17 -6.87
CA TYR A 104 -0.93 14.46 -6.08
C TYR A 104 -0.75 14.65 -4.57
N THR A 105 0.03 15.64 -4.15
CA THR A 105 0.04 16.10 -2.76
C THR A 105 -1.30 16.77 -2.41
N PRO A 106 -1.72 16.81 -1.16
CA PRO A 106 -3.03 17.33 -0.79
C PRO A 106 -3.27 18.78 -1.23
N ALA A 107 -2.24 19.64 -1.19
CA ALA A 107 -2.34 21.01 -1.65
C ALA A 107 -2.54 21.09 -3.18
N GLU A 108 -1.80 20.29 -3.95
CA GLU A 108 -1.91 20.28 -5.42
C GLU A 108 -3.21 19.63 -5.89
N ILE A 109 -3.65 18.56 -5.23
CA ILE A 109 -4.98 17.96 -5.47
C ILE A 109 -6.08 19.01 -5.29
N ASN A 110 -5.99 19.86 -4.27
CA ASN A 110 -6.98 20.89 -4.00
C ASN A 110 -7.03 22.00 -5.05
N LYS A 111 -5.92 22.30 -5.74
CA LYS A 111 -5.90 23.24 -6.88
C LYS A 111 -6.76 22.77 -8.06
N ARG A 112 -6.97 21.48 -8.20
CA ARG A 112 -7.76 20.85 -9.27
C ARG A 112 -9.22 20.62 -8.81
N ALA A 113 -9.89 21.68 -8.35
CA ALA A 113 -11.22 21.64 -7.75
C ALA A 113 -12.36 21.34 -8.75
N ASP A 114 -12.09 21.31 -10.03
CA ASP A 114 -13.01 20.93 -11.12
C ASP A 114 -13.23 19.42 -11.22
N LYS A 115 -12.33 18.60 -10.67
CA LYS A 115 -12.39 17.13 -10.71
C LYS A 115 -12.71 16.50 -9.35
N PRO A 116 -13.50 15.42 -9.31
CA PRO A 116 -13.71 14.65 -8.09
C PRO A 116 -12.41 14.09 -7.49
N LEU A 117 -12.32 14.05 -6.16
CA LEU A 117 -11.18 13.48 -5.44
C LEU A 117 -10.94 12.03 -5.84
N VAL A 118 -11.99 11.23 -5.98
CA VAL A 118 -11.87 9.82 -6.39
C VAL A 118 -11.21 9.65 -7.76
N GLU A 119 -11.51 10.53 -8.72
CA GLU A 119 -10.86 10.51 -10.04
C GLU A 119 -9.38 10.85 -9.92
N LYS A 120 -9.02 11.87 -9.15
CA LYS A 120 -7.61 12.25 -8.91
C LYS A 120 -6.82 11.15 -8.18
N HIS A 121 -7.46 10.41 -7.28
CA HIS A 121 -6.85 9.25 -6.65
C HIS A 121 -6.60 8.11 -7.65
N ASN A 122 -7.58 7.82 -8.50
CA ASN A 122 -7.43 6.82 -9.56
C ASN A 122 -6.34 7.23 -10.58
N GLU A 123 -6.27 8.52 -10.95
CA GLU A 123 -5.19 9.06 -11.79
C GLU A 123 -3.81 8.80 -11.17
N ALA A 124 -3.65 9.03 -9.85
CA ALA A 124 -2.39 8.78 -9.16
C ALA A 124 -1.95 7.30 -9.29
N ILE A 125 -2.85 6.34 -9.03
CA ILE A 125 -2.55 4.91 -9.17
C ILE A 125 -2.14 4.55 -10.60
N LEU A 126 -2.80 5.15 -11.59
CA LEU A 126 -2.59 4.86 -13.01
C LEU A 126 -1.36 5.58 -13.59
N MET A 127 -0.82 6.62 -12.94
CA MET A 127 0.19 7.49 -13.52
C MET A 127 1.46 6.72 -13.93
N LEU A 128 2.11 6.06 -13.00
CA LEU A 128 3.35 5.33 -13.30
C LEU A 128 3.15 4.19 -14.31
N PRO A 129 2.19 3.27 -14.15
CA PRO A 129 1.96 2.21 -15.14
C PRO A 129 1.75 2.76 -16.56
N ARG A 130 1.03 3.88 -16.69
CA ARG A 130 0.81 4.54 -17.99
C ARG A 130 2.08 5.18 -18.54
N ILE A 131 2.85 5.89 -17.69
CA ILE A 131 4.11 6.49 -18.14
C ILE A 131 5.03 5.40 -18.69
N PHE A 132 5.21 4.30 -17.98
CA PHE A 132 6.07 3.21 -18.45
C PHE A 132 5.57 2.59 -19.75
N THR A 133 4.27 2.34 -19.89
CA THR A 133 3.71 1.70 -21.11
C THR A 133 3.50 2.63 -22.30
N GLU A 134 3.41 3.95 -22.10
CA GLU A 134 3.11 4.94 -23.12
C GLU A 134 4.34 5.78 -23.52
N GLN A 135 5.26 6.04 -22.59
CA GLN A 135 6.44 6.90 -22.79
C GLN A 135 7.76 6.13 -22.63
N GLY A 136 7.75 4.95 -21.98
CA GLY A 136 8.92 4.10 -21.81
C GLY A 136 9.23 3.28 -23.08
N ASP A 137 10.53 3.01 -23.30
CA ASP A 137 10.98 2.18 -24.40
C ASP A 137 10.79 0.69 -24.07
N ASN A 138 9.91 0.03 -24.81
CA ASN A 138 9.64 -1.41 -24.71
C ASN A 138 9.27 -1.89 -23.28
N PHE A 139 8.41 -1.15 -22.58
CA PHE A 139 7.91 -1.54 -21.28
C PHE A 139 6.54 -2.21 -21.36
N SER A 140 6.40 -3.35 -20.66
CA SER A 140 5.13 -3.86 -20.15
C SER A 140 4.96 -3.43 -18.68
N ALA A 141 3.74 -3.39 -18.20
CA ALA A 141 3.45 -3.02 -16.82
C ALA A 141 2.43 -3.94 -16.18
N ALA A 142 2.61 -4.16 -14.89
CA ALA A 142 1.63 -4.86 -14.05
C ALA A 142 1.39 -4.06 -12.76
N SER A 143 0.15 -4.06 -12.31
CA SER A 143 -0.24 -3.39 -11.07
C SER A 143 -1.19 -4.25 -10.26
N SER A 144 -0.90 -4.38 -8.97
CA SER A 144 -1.84 -5.00 -8.05
C SER A 144 -2.99 -4.04 -7.69
N ASP A 145 -4.00 -4.60 -7.07
CA ASP A 145 -5.07 -3.85 -6.44
C ASP A 145 -4.50 -2.80 -5.46
N ALA A 146 -5.21 -1.69 -5.34
CA ALA A 146 -5.03 -0.73 -4.27
C ALA A 146 -6.38 -0.57 -3.56
N SER A 147 -6.42 -0.82 -2.25
CA SER A 147 -7.66 -0.80 -1.47
C SER A 147 -8.39 0.55 -1.49
N TRP A 148 -7.69 1.62 -1.82
CA TRP A 148 -8.25 2.97 -1.94
C TRP A 148 -8.68 3.36 -3.38
N ALA A 149 -8.49 2.47 -4.36
CA ALA A 149 -9.03 2.66 -5.72
C ALA A 149 -10.56 2.77 -5.68
N ASN A 150 -11.12 3.75 -6.37
CA ASN A 150 -12.55 4.06 -6.35
C ASN A 150 -13.15 4.30 -4.95
N TYR A 151 -12.32 4.53 -3.93
CA TYR A 151 -12.74 4.58 -2.50
C TYR A 151 -13.47 3.31 -2.07
N SER A 152 -13.13 2.18 -2.65
CA SER A 152 -13.87 0.93 -2.42
C SER A 152 -13.53 0.26 -1.09
N TRP A 153 -12.30 0.43 -0.60
CA TRP A 153 -11.72 -0.26 0.58
C TRP A 153 -11.79 -1.80 0.50
N ILE A 154 -12.00 -2.30 -0.70
CA ILE A 154 -11.94 -3.71 -1.07
C ILE A 154 -11.10 -3.82 -2.35
N PRO A 155 -10.53 -4.99 -2.65
CA PRO A 155 -9.79 -5.20 -3.89
C PRO A 155 -10.58 -4.74 -5.12
N ASP A 156 -10.07 -3.77 -5.86
CA ASP A 156 -10.69 -3.23 -7.06
C ASP A 156 -9.65 -2.88 -8.13
N ILE A 157 -9.65 -3.67 -9.21
CA ILE A 157 -8.79 -3.47 -10.38
C ILE A 157 -9.54 -2.87 -11.58
N SER A 158 -10.78 -2.45 -11.39
CA SER A 158 -11.62 -1.94 -12.50
C SER A 158 -11.06 -0.69 -13.17
N ILE A 159 -10.25 0.11 -12.46
CA ILE A 159 -9.61 1.31 -12.99
C ILE A 159 -8.61 1.00 -14.13
N PHE A 160 -8.05 -0.21 -14.19
CA PHE A 160 -7.09 -0.62 -15.22
C PHE A 160 -7.75 -1.10 -16.52
N LYS A 161 -9.06 -1.43 -16.50
CA LYS A 161 -9.79 -1.95 -17.69
C LYS A 161 -9.64 -1.12 -18.96
N PRO A 162 -9.57 0.24 -18.90
CA PRO A 162 -9.36 1.05 -20.11
C PRO A 162 -7.93 0.95 -20.69
N TYR A 163 -6.99 0.32 -19.97
CA TYR A 163 -5.57 0.31 -20.29
C TYR A 163 -5.06 -1.11 -20.51
N PRO A 164 -5.30 -1.74 -21.68
CA PRO A 164 -5.01 -3.17 -21.92
C PRO A 164 -3.52 -3.54 -21.92
N LYS A 165 -2.62 -2.55 -21.96
CA LYS A 165 -1.16 -2.77 -21.82
C LYS A 165 -0.72 -2.91 -20.35
N ILE A 166 -1.62 -2.66 -19.40
CA ILE A 166 -1.36 -2.79 -17.97
C ILE A 166 -2.06 -4.05 -17.48
N GLU A 167 -1.31 -5.07 -17.13
CA GLU A 167 -1.84 -6.22 -16.44
C GLU A 167 -2.26 -5.83 -15.03
N SER A 168 -3.37 -6.37 -14.55
CA SER A 168 -3.85 -6.05 -13.22
C SER A 168 -4.34 -7.30 -12.51
N PHE A 169 -4.06 -7.39 -11.20
CA PHE A 169 -4.38 -8.54 -10.40
C PHE A 169 -4.73 -8.14 -8.96
N VAL A 170 -5.45 -9.04 -8.28
CA VAL A 170 -5.82 -8.90 -6.88
C VAL A 170 -4.92 -9.79 -6.04
N THR A 171 -4.30 -9.24 -5.01
CA THR A 171 -3.45 -9.97 -4.06
C THR A 171 -4.09 -10.07 -2.68
N GLU A 172 -4.84 -9.06 -2.27
CA GLU A 172 -5.52 -9.06 -0.98
C GLU A 172 -6.58 -10.17 -0.90
N ASN A 173 -6.50 -10.99 0.14
CA ASN A 173 -7.34 -12.18 0.38
C ASN A 173 -7.28 -13.29 -0.71
N ALA A 174 -6.52 -13.10 -1.80
CA ALA A 174 -6.48 -14.06 -2.91
C ALA A 174 -5.85 -15.40 -2.51
N TYR A 175 -4.88 -15.39 -1.61
CA TYR A 175 -4.09 -16.57 -1.23
C TYR A 175 -4.40 -17.11 0.16
N LEU A 176 -5.31 -16.51 0.90
CA LEU A 176 -5.64 -16.85 2.28
C LEU A 176 -6.03 -18.33 2.47
N ALA A 177 -6.91 -18.83 1.61
CA ALA A 177 -7.38 -20.23 1.69
C ALA A 177 -6.27 -21.24 1.39
N GLN A 178 -5.38 -20.92 0.42
CA GLN A 178 -4.23 -21.76 0.09
C GLN A 178 -3.21 -21.74 1.23
N TRP A 179 -2.95 -20.56 1.79
CA TRP A 179 -2.02 -20.40 2.90
C TRP A 179 -2.38 -21.31 4.10
N TYR A 180 -3.65 -21.35 4.49
CA TYR A 180 -4.10 -22.26 5.56
C TYR A 180 -3.96 -23.76 5.23
N LYS A 181 -4.04 -24.13 3.96
CA LYS A 181 -3.78 -25.51 3.54
C LYS A 181 -2.32 -25.88 3.69
N ASP A 182 -1.43 -24.95 3.35
CA ASP A 182 0.03 -25.18 3.33
C ASP A 182 0.62 -25.06 4.76
N HIS A 183 -0.05 -24.32 5.64
CA HIS A 183 0.39 -24.04 7.04
C HIS A 183 -0.60 -24.64 8.07
N GLN A 184 -0.73 -25.97 8.04
CA GLN A 184 -1.61 -26.67 8.96
C GLN A 184 -1.16 -26.46 10.41
N GLY A 185 -2.13 -26.22 11.32
CA GLY A 185 -1.88 -26.02 12.76
C GLY A 185 -1.83 -24.56 13.22
N VAL A 186 -1.75 -23.57 12.31
CA VAL A 186 -1.82 -22.15 12.69
C VAL A 186 -3.28 -21.70 12.90
N GLY A 187 -4.22 -22.33 12.22
CA GLY A 187 -5.65 -22.06 12.29
C GLY A 187 -6.40 -22.74 11.15
N ASN A 188 -7.68 -22.52 11.07
CA ASN A 188 -8.51 -23.03 9.98
C ASN A 188 -9.29 -21.91 9.33
N PHE A 189 -9.23 -21.85 7.98
CA PHE A 189 -10.10 -20.99 7.21
C PHE A 189 -11.25 -21.83 6.66
N THR A 190 -12.43 -21.69 7.25
CA THR A 190 -13.66 -22.35 6.76
C THR A 190 -14.73 -21.29 6.56
N ILE A 191 -15.02 -20.93 5.32
CA ILE A 191 -16.29 -20.27 5.00
C ILE A 191 -17.34 -21.38 4.98
N THR A 192 -18.10 -21.51 6.06
CA THR A 192 -19.21 -22.47 6.09
C THR A 192 -20.36 -21.96 5.21
N SER A 193 -21.12 -22.90 4.60
CA SER A 193 -22.36 -22.57 3.88
C SER A 193 -23.31 -21.72 4.73
N ASP A 194 -23.31 -21.93 6.04
CA ASP A 194 -24.16 -21.19 6.96
C ASP A 194 -23.69 -19.75 7.20
N THR A 195 -22.38 -19.52 7.25
CA THR A 195 -21.81 -18.16 7.29
C THR A 195 -22.18 -17.40 6.01
N LEU A 196 -22.07 -18.03 4.87
CA LEU A 196 -22.44 -17.41 3.59
C LEU A 196 -23.93 -17.06 3.52
N LYS A 197 -24.80 -18.00 3.89
CA LYS A 197 -26.27 -17.77 3.93
C LYS A 197 -26.64 -16.64 4.87
N ARG A 198 -26.04 -16.62 6.06
CA ARG A 198 -26.23 -15.58 7.05
C ARG A 198 -25.80 -14.23 6.51
N ASN A 199 -24.61 -14.12 5.93
CA ASN A 199 -24.10 -12.87 5.37
C ASN A 199 -25.00 -12.36 4.23
N MET A 200 -25.46 -13.25 3.35
CA MET A 200 -26.42 -12.87 2.30
C MET A 200 -27.73 -12.34 2.87
N LEU A 201 -28.22 -12.92 3.97
CA LEU A 201 -29.42 -12.43 4.66
C LEU A 201 -29.22 -11.00 5.21
N TRP A 202 -28.12 -10.77 5.94
CA TRP A 202 -27.82 -9.46 6.51
C TRP A 202 -27.54 -8.40 5.45
N TYR A 203 -26.85 -8.74 4.36
CA TYR A 203 -26.65 -7.82 3.22
C TYR A 203 -27.97 -7.48 2.54
N SER A 204 -28.91 -8.43 2.47
CA SER A 204 -30.25 -8.19 1.94
C SER A 204 -31.03 -7.22 2.85
N PHE A 205 -30.98 -7.41 4.16
CA PHE A 205 -31.58 -6.49 5.12
C PHE A 205 -30.97 -5.09 5.03
N PHE A 206 -29.65 -4.99 4.98
CA PHE A 206 -28.96 -3.72 4.81
C PHE A 206 -29.44 -2.96 3.56
N ARG A 207 -29.56 -3.66 2.44
CA ARG A 207 -29.96 -3.06 1.15
C ARG A 207 -31.43 -2.61 1.13
N THR A 208 -32.31 -3.36 1.76
CA THR A 208 -33.76 -3.08 1.75
C THR A 208 -34.21 -2.16 2.87
N SER A 209 -33.37 -1.94 3.88
CA SER A 209 -33.70 -1.09 5.03
C SER A 209 -33.62 0.40 4.71
N PRO A 210 -34.45 1.21 5.35
CA PRO A 210 -34.33 2.67 5.34
C PRO A 210 -32.93 3.12 5.77
N LEU A 211 -32.45 4.23 5.21
CA LEU A 211 -31.09 4.75 5.48
C LEU A 211 -30.78 4.89 6.97
N ILE A 212 -31.76 5.32 7.76
CA ILE A 212 -31.61 5.50 9.21
C ILE A 212 -31.30 4.22 9.98
N LEU A 213 -31.70 3.06 9.46
CA LEU A 213 -31.43 1.74 10.09
C LEU A 213 -30.16 1.06 9.57
N ARG A 214 -29.59 1.53 8.47
CA ARG A 214 -28.45 0.87 7.83
C ARG A 214 -27.22 0.84 8.72
N HIS A 215 -26.94 1.89 9.47
CA HIS A 215 -25.79 1.92 10.37
C HIS A 215 -25.90 0.86 11.48
N VAL A 216 -27.12 0.60 11.98
CA VAL A 216 -27.36 -0.44 12.98
C VAL A 216 -27.14 -1.82 12.39
N ILE A 217 -27.63 -2.07 11.15
CA ILE A 217 -27.44 -3.36 10.48
C ILE A 217 -25.99 -3.59 10.07
N TYR A 218 -25.29 -2.53 9.63
CA TYR A 218 -23.90 -2.56 9.22
C TYR A 218 -22.97 -2.87 10.39
N GLU A 219 -23.21 -2.29 11.56
CA GLU A 219 -22.44 -2.50 12.78
C GLU A 219 -20.93 -2.48 12.53
N SER A 220 -20.43 -1.38 11.96
CA SER A 220 -19.02 -1.20 11.62
C SER A 220 -18.42 -2.32 10.73
N GLY A 221 -19.27 -2.94 9.90
CA GLY A 221 -18.86 -4.01 8.97
C GLY A 221 -19.05 -5.42 9.51
N SER A 222 -19.37 -5.59 10.79
CA SER A 222 -19.53 -6.91 11.41
C SER A 222 -20.84 -7.62 11.01
N TYR A 223 -21.88 -6.84 10.68
CA TYR A 223 -23.24 -7.33 10.42
C TYR A 223 -23.72 -8.30 11.52
N TRP A 224 -23.45 -7.95 12.79
CA TRP A 224 -23.81 -8.75 13.96
C TRP A 224 -23.16 -10.16 13.93
N SER A 225 -21.94 -10.24 13.44
CA SER A 225 -21.18 -11.49 13.45
C SER A 225 -20.68 -11.81 14.85
N THR A 226 -21.01 -12.99 15.34
CA THR A 226 -20.48 -13.53 16.60
C THR A 226 -19.19 -14.34 16.38
N ASN A 227 -18.75 -14.48 15.15
CA ASN A 227 -17.60 -15.33 14.81
C ASN A 227 -16.30 -14.51 14.93
N THR A 228 -15.85 -14.31 16.17
CA THR A 228 -14.63 -13.56 16.53
C THR A 228 -13.37 -14.43 16.53
N GLN A 229 -13.46 -15.71 16.23
CA GLN A 229 -12.29 -16.58 16.18
C GLN A 229 -11.42 -16.25 14.97
N ASN A 230 -10.20 -15.74 15.23
CA ASN A 230 -9.15 -15.43 14.26
C ASN A 230 -9.42 -14.25 13.30
N GLU A 231 -10.29 -13.30 13.64
CA GLU A 231 -10.55 -12.16 12.74
C GLU A 231 -9.28 -11.33 12.49
N ASP A 232 -8.51 -11.03 13.52
CA ASP A 232 -7.26 -10.27 13.39
C ASP A 232 -6.19 -11.07 12.62
N LEU A 233 -6.10 -12.38 12.85
CA LEU A 233 -5.23 -13.26 12.07
C LEU A 233 -5.65 -13.29 10.61
N ASN A 234 -6.95 -13.40 10.30
CA ASN A 234 -7.44 -13.40 8.92
C ASN A 234 -7.20 -12.07 8.21
N LYS A 235 -7.37 -10.93 8.91
CA LYS A 235 -7.04 -9.61 8.38
C LYS A 235 -5.55 -9.51 8.03
N TYR A 236 -4.68 -9.98 8.92
CA TYR A 236 -3.25 -10.01 8.68
C TYR A 236 -2.90 -10.94 7.52
N LEU A 237 -3.34 -12.20 7.58
CA LEU A 237 -3.07 -13.22 6.56
C LEU A 237 -3.65 -12.88 5.19
N GLY A 238 -4.73 -12.12 5.14
CA GLY A 238 -5.31 -11.65 3.87
C GLY A 238 -4.32 -10.91 2.98
N ASN A 239 -3.36 -10.23 3.59
CA ASN A 239 -2.28 -9.53 2.89
C ASN A 239 -0.93 -10.26 3.02
N TYR A 240 -0.62 -10.82 4.18
CA TYR A 240 0.64 -11.53 4.42
C TYR A 240 0.83 -12.75 3.50
N ALA A 241 -0.23 -13.48 3.16
CA ALA A 241 -0.13 -14.64 2.29
C ALA A 241 0.48 -14.31 0.92
N ALA A 242 0.17 -13.15 0.35
CA ALA A 242 0.81 -12.70 -0.90
C ALA A 242 2.31 -12.44 -0.72
N MET A 243 2.72 -11.93 0.45
CA MET A 243 4.14 -11.73 0.78
C MET A 243 4.87 -13.06 0.95
N ASP A 244 4.24 -14.03 1.59
CA ASP A 244 4.80 -15.36 1.83
C ASP A 244 5.01 -16.15 0.53
N TYR A 245 4.11 -15.95 -0.43
CA TYR A 245 4.17 -16.56 -1.76
C TYR A 245 4.91 -15.73 -2.83
N LEU A 246 5.62 -14.65 -2.50
CA LEU A 246 6.27 -13.79 -3.50
C LEU A 246 7.15 -14.55 -4.47
N LYS A 247 7.85 -15.59 -4.02
CA LYS A 247 8.69 -16.47 -4.87
C LYS A 247 7.84 -17.25 -5.87
N ASP A 248 6.71 -17.79 -5.42
CA ASP A 248 5.77 -18.57 -6.27
C ASP A 248 4.98 -17.68 -7.22
N LEU A 249 4.77 -16.42 -6.82
CA LEU A 249 4.10 -15.38 -7.62
C LEU A 249 5.03 -14.78 -8.69
N THR A 250 6.32 -15.08 -8.66
CA THR A 250 7.31 -14.48 -9.56
C THR A 250 7.88 -15.54 -10.50
N ASP A 251 7.81 -15.28 -11.79
CA ASP A 251 8.57 -15.98 -12.81
C ASP A 251 9.47 -15.02 -13.60
N PHE A 252 10.27 -15.57 -14.48
CA PHE A 252 11.28 -14.82 -15.20
C PHE A 252 11.16 -15.03 -16.70
N SER A 253 10.80 -13.95 -17.39
CA SER A 253 10.70 -13.92 -18.85
C SER A 253 12.10 -13.79 -19.49
N SER A 254 12.37 -14.60 -20.52
CA SER A 254 13.54 -14.45 -21.38
C SER A 254 13.37 -13.41 -22.50
N LYS A 255 12.23 -12.74 -22.58
CA LYS A 255 11.98 -11.64 -23.51
C LYS A 255 12.87 -10.45 -23.13
N THR A 256 13.31 -9.69 -24.12
CA THR A 256 14.09 -8.45 -23.92
C THR A 256 13.26 -7.24 -23.51
N GLU A 257 12.00 -7.45 -23.18
CA GLU A 257 11.07 -6.44 -22.71
C GLU A 257 11.46 -5.91 -21.33
N ASN A 258 11.36 -4.60 -21.12
CA ASN A 258 11.47 -4.00 -19.83
C ASN A 258 10.14 -4.17 -19.07
N TYR A 259 10.18 -4.23 -17.74
CA TYR A 259 9.01 -4.51 -16.93
C TYR A 259 8.85 -3.50 -15.81
N PHE A 260 7.64 -2.97 -15.66
CA PHE A 260 7.25 -2.16 -14.50
C PHE A 260 6.25 -2.93 -13.64
N LEU A 261 6.53 -3.03 -12.36
CA LEU A 261 5.65 -3.63 -11.37
C LEU A 261 5.29 -2.62 -10.29
N SER A 262 4.01 -2.39 -10.07
CA SER A 262 3.48 -1.73 -8.88
C SER A 262 2.75 -2.74 -8.00
N PHE A 263 3.34 -3.06 -6.85
CA PHE A 263 2.80 -4.02 -5.90
C PHE A 263 2.41 -3.33 -4.61
N THR A 264 1.12 -3.38 -4.26
CA THR A 264 0.56 -2.83 -3.02
C THR A 264 0.31 -3.96 -2.02
N ASN A 265 0.69 -3.75 -0.76
CA ASN A 265 0.41 -4.70 0.32
C ASN A 265 0.09 -4.00 1.65
N ASN A 266 -0.98 -4.44 2.30
CA ASN A 266 -1.51 -3.82 3.53
C ASN A 266 -1.17 -4.65 4.80
N ALA A 267 -0.26 -5.64 4.75
CA ALA A 267 0.06 -6.45 5.93
C ALA A 267 0.62 -5.61 7.08
N CYS A 268 1.42 -4.56 6.80
CA CYS A 268 1.95 -3.67 7.83
C CYS A 268 0.86 -2.80 8.49
N HIS A 269 -0.30 -2.62 7.85
CA HIS A 269 -1.42 -1.89 8.43
C HIS A 269 -2.07 -2.65 9.59
N THR A 270 -2.05 -3.97 9.57
CA THR A 270 -2.64 -4.82 10.61
C THR A 270 -1.60 -5.15 11.68
N SER A 271 -1.75 -4.55 12.87
CA SER A 271 -0.85 -4.83 13.99
C SER A 271 -1.08 -6.23 14.55
N PHE A 272 -0.22 -7.18 14.24
CA PHE A 272 -0.36 -8.59 14.62
C PHE A 272 0.95 -9.15 15.21
N ALA A 273 0.84 -9.98 16.26
CA ALA A 273 1.99 -10.63 16.88
C ALA A 273 2.41 -11.87 16.09
N LEU A 274 3.70 -12.00 15.78
CA LEU A 274 4.30 -13.10 15.05
C LEU A 274 5.38 -13.80 15.89
N GLN A 275 5.69 -15.02 15.55
CA GLN A 275 6.73 -15.82 16.20
C GLN A 275 8.10 -15.44 15.64
N ALA A 276 8.97 -14.90 16.49
CA ALA A 276 10.38 -14.65 16.17
C ALA A 276 11.18 -15.99 16.17
N PRO A 277 12.39 -16.05 15.54
CA PRO A 277 13.11 -14.93 14.92
C PRO A 277 12.69 -14.60 13.49
N ASP A 278 11.96 -15.49 12.80
CA ASP A 278 11.58 -15.30 11.38
C ASP A 278 10.28 -14.53 11.21
N TYR A 279 9.65 -14.12 12.32
CA TYR A 279 8.39 -13.37 12.36
C TYR A 279 7.31 -13.99 11.47
N VAL A 280 6.95 -15.24 11.78
CA VAL A 280 5.94 -16.01 11.07
C VAL A 280 4.65 -16.16 11.88
N PRO A 281 3.48 -16.26 11.24
CA PRO A 281 2.24 -16.61 11.93
C PRO A 281 2.35 -17.95 12.62
N SER A 282 1.91 -18.03 13.88
CA SER A 282 1.98 -19.26 14.70
C SER A 282 0.73 -19.38 15.58
N ALA A 283 0.33 -20.62 15.87
CA ALA A 283 -0.77 -20.91 16.79
C ALA A 283 -0.51 -20.40 18.21
N LYS A 284 0.77 -20.31 18.60
CA LYS A 284 1.20 -19.79 19.90
C LYS A 284 2.50 -19.00 19.73
N ILE A 285 2.51 -17.77 20.18
CA ILE A 285 3.70 -16.93 20.21
C ILE A 285 4.43 -17.18 21.54
N THR A 286 5.64 -17.69 21.46
CA THR A 286 6.52 -17.97 22.61
C THR A 286 7.75 -17.09 22.64
N ASP A 287 8.12 -16.50 21.48
CA ASP A 287 9.22 -15.58 21.31
C ASP A 287 8.77 -14.39 20.47
N ARG A 288 9.08 -13.19 20.89
CA ARG A 288 8.72 -11.93 20.22
C ARG A 288 9.95 -11.20 19.65
N GLY A 289 11.14 -11.83 19.77
CA GLY A 289 12.41 -11.23 19.36
C GLY A 289 13.08 -10.41 20.46
N ASN A 290 14.23 -9.83 20.11
CA ASN A 290 15.13 -9.13 21.03
C ASN A 290 15.19 -7.61 20.80
N SER A 291 14.48 -7.09 19.83
CA SER A 291 14.42 -5.66 19.55
C SER A 291 13.77 -4.88 20.70
N GLU A 292 14.15 -3.61 20.87
CA GLU A 292 13.45 -2.69 21.77
C GLU A 292 11.94 -2.58 21.46
N TYR A 293 11.53 -2.93 20.24
CA TYR A 293 10.14 -2.96 19.76
C TYR A 293 9.47 -4.35 19.84
N ALA A 294 10.10 -5.37 20.45
CA ALA A 294 9.57 -6.73 20.52
C ALA A 294 8.14 -6.82 21.12
N GLY A 295 7.76 -5.85 21.97
CA GLY A 295 6.41 -5.73 22.53
C GLY A 295 5.37 -5.09 21.58
N ASP A 296 5.78 -4.54 20.45
CA ASP A 296 4.91 -3.81 19.50
C ASP A 296 4.44 -4.72 18.37
N ASN A 297 3.12 -4.93 18.29
CA ASN A 297 2.54 -5.76 17.23
C ASN A 297 2.72 -5.16 15.83
N SER A 298 2.84 -3.84 15.69
CA SER A 298 3.11 -3.20 14.40
C SER A 298 4.54 -3.48 13.94
N TYR A 299 5.51 -3.48 14.86
CA TYR A 299 6.86 -3.94 14.60
C TYR A 299 6.87 -5.39 14.13
N SER A 300 6.20 -6.25 14.87
CA SER A 300 6.11 -7.69 14.59
C SER A 300 5.52 -7.94 13.18
N SER A 301 4.41 -7.29 12.83
CA SER A 301 3.78 -7.40 11.50
C SER A 301 4.72 -6.94 10.39
N MET A 302 5.38 -5.81 10.57
CA MET A 302 6.31 -5.27 9.58
C MET A 302 7.56 -6.16 9.46
N ALA A 303 8.08 -6.71 10.56
CA ALA A 303 9.20 -7.64 10.54
C ALA A 303 8.88 -8.88 9.69
N GLY A 304 7.67 -9.45 9.86
CA GLY A 304 7.21 -10.56 9.02
C GLY A 304 7.21 -10.23 7.54
N VAL A 305 6.74 -9.04 7.16
CA VAL A 305 6.76 -8.57 5.76
C VAL A 305 8.20 -8.38 5.25
N MET A 306 9.07 -7.75 6.04
CA MET A 306 10.46 -7.50 5.66
C MET A 306 11.26 -8.80 5.49
N HIS A 307 11.03 -9.81 6.33
CA HIS A 307 11.63 -11.14 6.16
C HIS A 307 11.18 -11.81 4.85
N ARG A 308 9.88 -11.74 4.51
CA ARG A 308 9.40 -12.30 3.21
C ARG A 308 9.98 -11.55 2.03
N LEU A 309 10.09 -10.22 2.10
CA LEU A 309 10.79 -9.43 1.09
C LEU A 309 12.27 -9.82 0.98
N GLY A 310 12.97 -9.97 2.10
CA GLY A 310 14.37 -10.40 2.09
C GLY A 310 14.56 -11.75 1.38
N GLU A 311 13.69 -12.72 1.64
CA GLU A 311 13.70 -14.01 0.95
C GLU A 311 13.40 -13.88 -0.56
N TRP A 312 12.51 -12.98 -0.94
CA TRP A 312 12.23 -12.72 -2.34
C TRP A 312 13.40 -12.02 -3.04
N LEU A 313 14.06 -11.05 -2.41
CA LEU A 313 15.26 -10.43 -2.94
C LEU A 313 16.37 -11.44 -3.16
N GLU A 314 16.56 -12.37 -2.24
CA GLU A 314 17.50 -13.47 -2.39
C GLU A 314 17.14 -14.39 -3.58
N TYR A 315 15.83 -14.66 -3.76
CA TYR A 315 15.35 -15.39 -4.93
C TYR A 315 15.65 -14.66 -6.25
N LEU A 316 15.52 -13.32 -6.29
CA LEU A 316 15.92 -12.52 -7.46
C LEU A 316 17.43 -12.62 -7.73
N LYS A 317 18.27 -12.59 -6.68
CA LYS A 317 19.74 -12.77 -6.82
C LYS A 317 20.08 -14.14 -7.41
N GLN A 318 19.50 -15.20 -6.85
CA GLN A 318 19.71 -16.58 -7.32
C GLN A 318 19.32 -16.79 -8.78
N ASN A 319 18.36 -16.02 -9.28
CA ASN A 319 17.89 -16.09 -10.67
C ASN A 319 18.55 -15.05 -11.61
N GLY A 320 19.52 -14.26 -11.11
CA GLY A 320 20.25 -13.29 -11.92
C GLY A 320 19.42 -12.11 -12.39
N VAL A 321 18.35 -11.76 -11.64
CA VAL A 321 17.42 -10.66 -11.96
C VAL A 321 17.59 -9.47 -11.01
N TYR A 322 18.34 -9.63 -9.94
CA TYR A 322 18.52 -8.60 -8.93
C TYR A 322 19.26 -7.36 -9.45
N GLU A 323 20.34 -7.58 -10.24
CA GLU A 323 21.19 -6.50 -10.73
C GLU A 323 20.47 -5.62 -11.76
N ASN A 324 19.62 -6.21 -12.61
CA ASN A 324 18.82 -5.47 -13.59
C ASN A 324 17.48 -4.97 -13.03
N SER A 325 17.32 -4.96 -11.70
CA SER A 325 16.13 -4.49 -11.01
C SER A 325 16.39 -3.22 -10.22
N ARG A 326 15.61 -2.17 -10.49
CA ARG A 326 15.45 -0.98 -9.64
C ARG A 326 14.26 -1.21 -8.73
N ILE A 327 14.45 -1.11 -7.41
CA ILE A 327 13.43 -1.45 -6.43
C ILE A 327 13.25 -0.30 -5.44
N LEU A 328 12.03 0.18 -5.30
CA LEU A 328 11.62 1.14 -4.28
C LEU A 328 10.61 0.50 -3.34
N ILE A 329 10.92 0.51 -2.05
CA ILE A 329 10.00 0.11 -0.97
C ILE A 329 9.62 1.39 -0.23
N VAL A 330 8.34 1.70 -0.21
CA VAL A 330 7.83 2.96 0.33
C VAL A 330 6.46 2.77 0.98
N SER A 331 6.11 3.61 1.95
CA SER A 331 4.75 3.69 2.50
C SER A 331 4.17 5.09 2.37
N ASP A 332 2.86 5.15 2.53
CA ASP A 332 2.08 6.38 2.51
C ASP A 332 2.22 7.20 3.79
N HIS A 333 2.30 6.53 4.94
CA HIS A 333 2.46 7.10 6.27
C HIS A 333 2.99 6.04 7.24
N SER A 334 3.12 6.41 8.49
CA SER A 334 3.47 5.53 9.60
C SER A 334 2.36 5.55 10.67
N CYS A 335 2.52 4.80 11.74
CA CYS A 335 1.55 4.78 12.85
C CYS A 335 2.17 5.08 14.21
N SER A 336 3.50 5.16 14.30
CA SER A 336 4.17 5.32 15.58
C SER A 336 3.78 6.64 16.24
N SER A 337 3.39 6.55 17.51
CA SER A 337 3.25 7.69 18.39
C SER A 337 4.43 7.84 19.34
N LYS A 338 5.46 6.96 19.25
CA LYS A 338 6.61 7.00 20.15
C LYS A 338 7.54 8.15 19.79
N GLU A 339 8.03 8.83 20.81
CA GLU A 339 8.78 10.08 20.70
C GLU A 339 10.23 9.94 20.19
N LYS A 340 10.78 8.74 20.18
CA LYS A 340 12.13 8.50 19.64
C LYS A 340 12.07 8.13 18.15
N PRO A 341 12.93 8.67 17.29
CA PRO A 341 14.11 9.52 17.58
C PRO A 341 13.85 11.04 17.62
N TYR A 342 12.61 11.49 17.69
CA TYR A 342 12.21 12.88 17.52
C TYR A 342 12.59 13.73 18.74
N LYS A 343 13.31 14.85 18.51
CA LYS A 343 13.62 15.86 19.51
C LYS A 343 12.61 17.00 19.44
N TRP A 344 11.44 16.78 20.02
CA TRP A 344 10.34 17.73 19.92
C TRP A 344 10.06 18.41 21.25
N ASP A 345 9.81 19.72 21.18
CA ASP A 345 9.32 20.51 22.30
C ASP A 345 7.88 20.14 22.64
N GLU A 346 7.52 20.15 23.93
CA GLU A 346 6.15 19.94 24.42
C GLU A 346 5.11 20.90 23.79
N LYS A 347 5.57 22.02 23.22
CA LYS A 347 4.76 23.00 22.49
C LYS A 347 4.14 22.44 21.20
N PHE A 348 4.66 21.34 20.65
CA PHE A 348 4.16 20.69 19.44
C PHE A 348 3.17 19.56 19.71
N SER A 349 2.37 19.66 20.78
CA SER A 349 1.40 18.62 21.19
C SER A 349 0.34 18.24 20.12
N ARG A 350 0.17 19.06 19.07
CA ARG A 350 -0.79 18.80 17.97
C ARG A 350 -0.28 17.78 16.95
N ILE A 351 1.01 17.53 16.87
CA ILE A 351 1.62 16.66 15.85
C ILE A 351 2.31 15.49 16.53
N SER A 352 2.05 14.29 16.03
CA SER A 352 2.81 13.10 16.35
C SER A 352 3.72 12.78 15.16
N PRO A 353 4.99 13.25 15.15
CA PRO A 353 5.85 13.20 13.97
C PRO A 353 6.09 11.78 13.46
N GLY A 354 6.13 10.83 14.36
CA GLY A 354 6.27 9.42 14.01
C GLY A 354 5.21 8.90 13.05
N LYS A 355 4.01 9.50 13.03
CA LYS A 355 2.95 9.12 12.08
C LYS A 355 3.22 9.56 10.64
N TYR A 356 4.12 10.52 10.45
CA TYR A 356 4.50 11.08 9.16
C TYR A 356 5.85 10.57 8.66
N HIS A 357 6.38 9.50 9.26
CA HIS A 357 7.70 8.96 8.96
C HIS A 357 7.62 7.62 8.23
N PRO A 358 7.29 7.63 6.93
CA PRO A 358 7.10 6.41 6.14
C PRO A 358 8.45 5.73 5.87
N ILE A 359 8.43 4.41 5.67
CA ILE A 359 9.61 3.71 5.12
C ILE A 359 9.92 4.27 3.72
N PHE A 360 11.20 4.41 3.43
CA PHE A 360 11.69 4.76 2.09
C PHE A 360 13.06 4.09 1.88
N MET A 361 13.07 2.99 1.13
CA MET A 361 14.28 2.23 0.82
C MET A 361 14.39 2.06 -0.69
N PHE A 362 15.54 2.40 -1.23
CA PHE A 362 15.76 2.40 -2.68
C PHE A 362 17.02 1.62 -3.05
N LYS A 363 16.93 0.81 -4.10
CA LYS A 363 18.03 0.13 -4.77
C LYS A 363 18.00 0.42 -6.26
N ASP A 364 19.07 0.97 -6.80
CA ASP A 364 19.19 1.19 -8.26
C ASP A 364 19.77 -0.04 -8.98
N PHE A 365 19.76 -0.01 -10.31
CA PHE A 365 20.41 -1.01 -11.15
C PHE A 365 21.89 -1.16 -10.79
N ASN A 366 22.37 -2.39 -10.77
CA ASN A 366 23.76 -2.76 -10.46
C ASN A 366 24.28 -2.29 -9.09
N GLU A 367 23.41 -1.74 -8.22
CA GLU A 367 23.80 -1.41 -6.86
C GLU A 367 23.99 -2.70 -6.04
N SER A 368 25.12 -2.77 -5.36
CA SER A 368 25.54 -3.91 -4.55
C SER A 368 26.29 -3.44 -3.29
N GLY A 369 26.72 -4.37 -2.46
CA GLY A 369 27.39 -4.08 -1.21
C GLY A 369 26.43 -3.92 -0.03
N GLU A 370 26.94 -3.47 1.11
CA GLU A 370 26.13 -3.34 2.32
C GLU A 370 25.01 -2.30 2.15
N LEU A 371 23.91 -2.53 2.85
CA LEU A 371 22.83 -1.52 2.98
C LEU A 371 23.41 -0.24 3.57
N LYS A 372 23.09 0.88 2.93
CA LYS A 372 23.51 2.24 3.33
C LYS A 372 22.36 2.99 3.96
N THR A 373 22.68 4.00 4.76
CA THR A 373 21.70 4.99 5.25
C THR A 373 21.99 6.35 4.63
N ASN A 374 20.94 7.12 4.36
CA ASN A 374 21.00 8.48 3.86
C ASN A 374 20.09 9.40 4.69
N ASN A 375 20.56 10.60 5.03
CA ASN A 375 19.82 11.59 5.80
C ASN A 375 19.36 12.80 4.97
N ASP A 376 19.47 12.74 3.64
CA ASP A 376 18.91 13.76 2.77
C ASP A 376 17.39 13.85 3.00
N PHE A 377 16.87 15.07 2.93
CA PHE A 377 15.43 15.29 3.07
C PHE A 377 14.67 14.68 1.91
N MET A 378 13.80 13.76 2.21
CA MET A 378 12.96 13.06 1.26
C MET A 378 11.48 13.16 1.62
N THR A 379 10.63 12.99 0.62
CA THR A 379 9.20 12.76 0.80
C THR A 379 8.77 11.50 0.06
N ASN A 380 7.64 10.93 0.43
CA ASN A 380 7.09 9.80 -0.33
C ASN A 380 6.63 10.20 -1.75
N ALA A 381 6.49 11.50 -2.06
CA ALA A 381 6.22 12.00 -3.41
C ALA A 381 7.45 12.00 -4.35
N ASP A 382 8.64 11.72 -3.84
CA ASP A 382 9.83 11.54 -4.67
C ASP A 382 9.83 10.21 -5.43
N SER A 383 8.93 9.29 -5.08
CA SER A 383 8.85 7.94 -5.66
C SER A 383 8.80 7.93 -7.19
N PRO A 384 7.92 8.67 -7.89
CA PRO A 384 7.88 8.67 -9.35
C PRO A 384 9.17 9.21 -9.97
N THR A 385 9.70 10.30 -9.45
CA THR A 385 10.92 10.92 -9.98
C THR A 385 12.11 9.97 -9.90
N ILE A 386 12.27 9.26 -8.77
CA ILE A 386 13.34 8.28 -8.57
C ILE A 386 13.18 7.07 -9.49
N LEU A 387 11.95 6.54 -9.62
CA LEU A 387 11.68 5.38 -10.46
C LEU A 387 11.91 5.65 -11.94
N LEU A 388 11.62 6.88 -12.40
CA LEU A 388 11.74 7.30 -13.80
C LEU A 388 13.15 7.76 -14.18
N SER A 389 13.95 8.20 -13.21
CA SER A 389 15.28 8.80 -13.44
C SER A 389 16.20 7.90 -14.29
N GLY A 390 16.78 8.46 -15.37
CA GLY A 390 17.67 7.73 -16.28
C GLY A 390 17.02 6.58 -17.06
N ILE A 391 15.67 6.52 -17.07
CA ILE A 391 14.88 5.55 -17.84
C ILE A 391 13.97 6.28 -18.83
N ILE A 392 13.18 7.23 -18.34
CA ILE A 392 12.26 8.03 -19.15
C ILE A 392 12.59 9.50 -18.89
N GLU A 393 13.36 10.08 -19.78
CA GLU A 393 13.71 11.51 -19.70
C GLU A 393 12.49 12.37 -20.02
N ASN A 394 12.34 13.49 -19.29
CA ASN A 394 11.22 14.43 -19.46
C ASN A 394 9.84 13.77 -19.39
N ALA A 395 9.69 12.75 -18.53
CA ALA A 395 8.40 12.09 -18.32
C ALA A 395 7.31 13.11 -17.98
N VAL A 396 6.14 12.97 -18.60
CA VAL A 396 4.98 13.82 -18.35
C VAL A 396 3.83 13.01 -17.76
N ASN A 397 3.11 13.63 -16.84
CA ASN A 397 1.91 13.05 -16.28
C ASN A 397 0.83 12.92 -17.38
N PRO A 398 0.36 11.70 -17.69
CA PRO A 398 -0.58 11.48 -18.80
C PRO A 398 -1.99 12.05 -18.58
N PHE A 399 -2.27 12.58 -17.40
CA PHE A 399 -3.57 13.17 -17.04
C PHE A 399 -3.55 14.71 -17.04
N THR A 400 -2.39 15.31 -16.80
CA THR A 400 -2.26 16.77 -16.70
C THR A 400 -1.35 17.35 -17.78
N GLY A 401 -0.48 16.54 -18.37
CA GLY A 401 0.53 16.98 -19.33
C GLY A 401 1.74 17.69 -18.69
N ASN A 402 1.79 17.77 -17.36
CA ASN A 402 2.88 18.43 -16.66
C ASN A 402 4.10 17.50 -16.49
N PRO A 403 5.33 18.04 -16.43
CA PRO A 403 6.53 17.26 -16.18
C PRO A 403 6.51 16.61 -14.78
N VAL A 404 6.89 15.34 -14.70
CA VAL A 404 7.10 14.66 -13.42
C VAL A 404 8.45 15.05 -12.84
N ASN A 405 8.46 15.78 -11.74
CA ASN A 405 9.68 16.24 -11.06
C ASN A 405 9.46 16.51 -9.57
N SER A 406 10.55 16.77 -8.85
CA SER A 406 10.55 17.04 -7.40
C SER A 406 10.76 18.53 -7.06
N LYS A 407 10.51 19.46 -7.98
CA LYS A 407 10.78 20.89 -7.75
C LYS A 407 10.00 21.48 -6.57
N LEU A 408 8.78 21.01 -6.33
CA LEU A 408 7.98 21.49 -5.18
C LEU A 408 8.60 21.15 -3.82
N LYS A 409 9.59 20.25 -3.77
CA LYS A 409 10.34 19.94 -2.54
C LYS A 409 11.34 21.03 -2.17
N GLU A 410 11.81 21.83 -3.14
CA GLU A 410 12.81 22.88 -2.90
C GLU A 410 12.33 23.91 -1.87
N ASP A 411 11.03 24.16 -1.82
CA ASP A 411 10.39 25.04 -0.83
C ASP A 411 9.97 24.28 0.46
N GLY A 412 10.30 23.00 0.58
CA GLY A 412 9.84 22.11 1.64
C GLY A 412 8.48 21.44 1.33
N ALA A 413 8.16 20.38 2.06
CA ALA A 413 6.91 19.62 1.90
C ALA A 413 5.76 20.30 2.67
N LEU A 414 4.66 20.58 1.99
CA LEU A 414 3.45 21.14 2.63
C LEU A 414 2.56 19.99 3.11
N VAL A 415 2.66 19.68 4.39
CA VAL A 415 2.01 18.56 5.09
C VAL A 415 0.73 19.04 5.76
N THR A 416 -0.33 18.23 5.77
CA THR A 416 -1.53 18.52 6.56
C THR A 416 -1.71 17.55 7.72
N ILE A 417 -2.15 18.08 8.87
CA ILE A 417 -2.46 17.30 10.07
C ILE A 417 -3.96 17.02 10.25
N SER A 418 -4.79 17.45 9.30
CA SER A 418 -6.23 17.19 9.34
C SER A 418 -6.53 15.70 9.30
N ASN A 419 -7.48 15.29 10.14
CA ASN A 419 -7.89 13.90 10.29
C ASN A 419 -8.99 13.54 9.25
N LEU A 420 -8.57 13.17 8.04
CA LEU A 420 -9.43 12.92 6.88
C LEU A 420 -9.21 11.50 6.35
N TYR A 421 -9.45 10.49 7.18
CA TYR A 421 -9.12 9.10 6.85
C TYR A 421 -10.20 8.35 6.04
N MET A 422 -11.39 8.91 5.92
CA MET A 422 -12.49 8.27 5.17
C MET A 422 -13.20 9.30 4.29
N PRO A 423 -13.78 8.89 3.13
CA PRO A 423 -14.44 9.81 2.22
C PRO A 423 -15.59 10.63 2.84
N HIS A 424 -16.28 10.08 3.83
CA HIS A 424 -17.36 10.80 4.52
C HIS A 424 -16.88 11.92 5.46
N HIS A 425 -15.58 11.96 5.77
CA HIS A 425 -14.96 13.08 6.50
C HIS A 425 -14.65 14.26 5.57
N PHE A 426 -14.73 14.08 4.25
CA PHE A 426 -14.54 15.17 3.30
C PHE A 426 -15.81 15.98 3.21
N SER A 427 -15.72 17.28 3.41
CA SER A 427 -16.86 18.18 3.26
C SER A 427 -17.15 18.53 1.80
N SER A 428 -16.25 18.16 0.89
CA SER A 428 -16.38 18.32 -0.55
C SER A 428 -16.03 17.01 -1.27
N LYS A 429 -16.66 16.77 -2.43
CA LYS A 429 -16.32 15.66 -3.30
C LYS A 429 -15.05 15.91 -4.14
N ASN A 430 -14.67 17.18 -4.32
CA ASN A 430 -13.63 17.59 -5.24
C ASN A 430 -12.33 18.00 -4.54
N ILE A 431 -12.40 18.46 -3.29
CA ILE A 431 -11.23 18.93 -2.53
C ILE A 431 -11.26 18.37 -1.10
N PHE A 432 -10.07 18.23 -0.52
CA PHE A 432 -9.92 18.01 0.91
C PHE A 432 -10.24 19.30 1.65
N THR A 433 -11.11 19.23 2.64
CA THR A 433 -11.37 20.37 3.53
C THR A 433 -10.40 20.32 4.70
N VAL A 434 -9.28 20.99 4.52
CA VAL A 434 -8.24 21.15 5.52
C VAL A 434 -8.44 22.49 6.23
N LYS A 435 -8.38 22.50 7.56
CA LYS A 435 -8.46 23.75 8.32
C LYS A 435 -7.27 24.63 7.99
N PRO A 436 -7.44 25.96 7.92
CA PRO A 436 -6.33 26.89 7.60
C PRO A 436 -5.06 26.68 8.44
N ASP A 437 -5.21 26.37 9.72
CA ASP A 437 -4.10 26.19 10.67
C ASP A 437 -3.59 24.75 10.79
N ASP A 438 -4.07 23.83 9.95
CA ASP A 438 -3.63 22.42 9.95
C ASP A 438 -2.55 22.14 8.89
N TRP A 439 -1.92 23.17 8.34
CA TRP A 439 -0.83 23.04 7.39
C TRP A 439 0.52 23.31 8.04
N TYR A 440 1.51 22.53 7.66
CA TYR A 440 2.89 22.66 8.11
C TYR A 440 3.83 22.49 6.93
N ARG A 441 4.76 23.46 6.77
CA ARG A 441 5.88 23.31 5.86
C ARG A 441 7.03 22.63 6.57
N VAL A 442 7.45 21.49 6.03
CA VAL A 442 8.51 20.66 6.58
C VAL A 442 9.71 20.69 5.64
N SER A 443 10.90 20.95 6.18
CA SER A 443 12.14 21.00 5.41
C SER A 443 13.32 20.43 6.23
N ASP A 444 14.43 20.19 5.57
CA ASP A 444 15.73 19.81 6.14
C ASP A 444 15.68 18.52 6.97
N ASN A 445 15.45 18.62 8.26
CA ASN A 445 15.49 17.49 9.19
C ASN A 445 14.16 17.35 9.93
N ILE A 446 13.41 16.30 9.61
CA ILE A 446 12.08 16.01 10.19
C ILE A 446 12.12 15.71 11.68
N PHE A 447 13.29 15.36 12.25
CA PHE A 447 13.45 15.04 13.66
C PHE A 447 13.53 16.26 14.57
N GLU A 448 13.60 17.45 13.99
CA GLU A 448 13.69 18.73 14.72
C GLU A 448 12.40 19.53 14.54
N SER A 449 11.73 19.86 15.63
CA SER A 449 10.46 20.59 15.62
C SER A 449 10.55 21.96 14.94
N LYS A 450 11.72 22.64 14.99
CA LYS A 450 11.94 23.93 14.33
C LYS A 450 11.78 23.89 12.80
N ASN A 451 11.92 22.68 12.20
CA ASN A 451 11.78 22.45 10.76
C ASN A 451 10.34 22.16 10.33
N TRP A 452 9.40 22.14 11.27
CA TRP A 452 7.98 22.04 11.02
C TRP A 452 7.32 23.39 11.29
N LYS A 453 7.22 24.21 10.26
CA LYS A 453 6.67 25.57 10.37
C LYS A 453 5.20 25.55 10.02
N GLN A 454 4.34 25.95 10.96
CA GLN A 454 2.93 26.13 10.70
C GLN A 454 2.72 27.20 9.63
N GLU A 455 1.91 26.88 8.62
CA GLU A 455 1.46 27.82 7.60
C GLU A 455 -0.07 27.95 7.68
N THR A 456 -0.56 29.18 7.71
CA THR A 456 -2.00 29.43 7.61
C THR A 456 -2.34 29.58 6.12
N MET A 457 -3.11 28.63 5.59
CA MET A 457 -3.59 28.67 4.21
C MET A 457 -4.97 29.33 4.19
N GLU A 458 -5.27 30.12 3.14
CA GLU A 458 -6.64 30.57 2.93
C GLU A 458 -7.57 29.36 2.79
N GLU A 459 -8.77 29.42 3.39
CA GLU A 459 -9.79 28.39 3.18
C GLU A 459 -10.02 28.21 1.67
N SER A 460 -9.86 27.00 1.19
CA SER A 460 -10.20 26.67 -0.19
C SER A 460 -11.67 26.98 -0.39
N LYS A 461 -11.98 28.09 -1.03
CA LYS A 461 -13.37 28.53 -1.26
C LYS A 461 -14.08 27.43 -2.04
N LYS A 462 -15.24 27.03 -1.50
CA LYS A 462 -16.16 26.05 -2.10
C LYS A 462 -16.61 26.43 -3.48
#